data_ff924b69e01b51e6885adda9a97a796f
#
_entry.id   ff924b69e01b51e6885adda9a97a796f
#
_cell.length_a   1.000
_cell.length_b   1.000
_cell.length_c   1.000
_cell.angle_alpha   90.00
_cell.angle_beta   90.00
_cell.angle_gamma   90.00
#
_symmetry.space_group_name_H-M   'P 1'
#
loop_
_entity.id
_entity.type
_entity.pdbx_description
1 polymer ?
#
loop_
_entity_poly.entity_id
_entity_poly.type
_entity_poly.pdbx_seq_one_letter_code
_entity_poly.pdbx_strand_id
1 'polypeptide(L)'
;MNSGEQGGAAAASSPQESVANSRIDTFMSSNQTLIAALICGYAFLRILIFCAAFPLFNTLDEQDHLETVRNYAKGIAPGKALPLSDAEMARVFSLYGSPEYLISRQRLHVAGMDVPVPEMVPQVREAQFQRRFNYWVSQPVTEAQSPPAYYAVAGVWYKLGGLLGMRDWSLAYWVRFLNAILYAAFLWVAFLCVRENYRENSFLCVAVPGLLAVFPQDVFFGVNRDILSPLLAALALLLLFRESEKEAHWQGNLIAGAALTGFAFLTDVSNFVLFGVVASVQAGVLRKPGRSGEPRFDFVTIGASLLAGMLGPVLWMARNRAVMGDFTGSQAKVAYLGWTIKPWAEIWQHPIFTLHGAGYFLREVLLKYWRGELVWQGIPMRSAVMDEFYLVSTVLLMAVFAASVVQRDDLEERVSGQRLPGLTALVCFYLVFVSILFLAAISLPFDFHDCVYPSRQNPYFLSGRIISGTLLPFAVIYAGGFERLCRPLKRYIHPMVPFALICALIAGSEAVLRRDVFHSAFNFFSLAGK
;
A
#
# COMPACT_ATOMS: atom_id res chain seq x y z
N MET A 1 -8.51 52.34 -57.27
CA MET A 1 -7.11 51.84 -57.33
C MET A 1 -6.65 51.77 -55.87
N ASN A 2 -6.68 50.68 -55.27
CA ASN A 2 -5.61 49.97 -54.65
C ASN A 2 -6.14 48.82 -53.80
N SER A 3 -5.67 47.69 -54.16
CA SER A 3 -5.85 46.37 -53.64
C SER A 3 -5.25 46.22 -52.22
N GLY A 4 -6.10 45.82 -51.23
CA GLY A 4 -5.65 45.40 -49.92
C GLY A 4 -5.38 43.92 -49.92
N GLU A 5 -4.14 43.53 -49.67
CA GLU A 5 -3.71 42.15 -49.40
C GLU A 5 -4.28 41.66 -48.09
N GLN A 6 -5.12 40.63 -48.16
CA GLN A 6 -5.49 39.83 -47.03
C GLN A 6 -4.36 38.83 -46.73
N GLY A 7 -3.57 39.13 -45.71
CA GLY A 7 -2.65 38.17 -45.12
C GLY A 7 -3.41 37.04 -44.40
N GLY A 8 -3.52 35.91 -45.08
CA GLY A 8 -4.06 34.69 -44.47
C GLY A 8 -3.09 34.18 -43.40
N ALA A 9 -3.51 34.30 -42.14
CA ALA A 9 -2.87 33.58 -41.04
C ALA A 9 -3.09 32.09 -41.27
N ALA A 10 -2.00 31.39 -41.63
CA ALA A 10 -1.99 29.94 -41.71
C ALA A 10 -2.34 29.37 -40.32
N ALA A 11 -3.53 28.81 -40.20
CA ALA A 11 -3.91 27.98 -39.04
C ALA A 11 -2.87 26.87 -38.93
N ALA A 12 -2.12 26.87 -37.83
CA ALA A 12 -1.20 25.79 -37.48
C ALA A 12 -1.98 24.49 -37.43
N SER A 13 -1.83 23.64 -38.41
CA SER A 13 -2.43 22.31 -38.48
C SER A 13 -1.98 21.52 -37.26
N SER A 14 -2.94 21.10 -36.43
CA SER A 14 -2.69 20.13 -35.36
C SER A 14 -1.97 18.92 -35.95
N PRO A 15 -0.91 18.40 -35.28
CA PRO A 15 -0.17 17.27 -35.82
C PRO A 15 -1.11 16.07 -35.96
N GLN A 16 -1.26 15.55 -37.18
CA GLN A 16 -2.05 14.35 -37.48
C GLN A 16 -1.48 13.18 -36.67
N GLU A 17 -2.29 12.63 -35.79
CA GLU A 17 -1.98 11.37 -35.10
C GLU A 17 -1.80 10.26 -36.13
N SER A 18 -0.81 9.36 -35.88
CA SER A 18 -0.65 8.21 -36.78
C SER A 18 -1.89 7.30 -36.71
N VAL A 19 -2.27 6.72 -37.83
CA VAL A 19 -3.39 5.77 -37.92
C VAL A 19 -3.24 4.61 -36.92
N ALA A 20 -2.01 4.21 -36.64
CA ALA A 20 -1.70 3.15 -35.66
C ALA A 20 -2.06 3.58 -34.22
N ASN A 21 -1.79 4.82 -33.82
CA ASN A 21 -2.11 5.32 -32.48
C ASN A 21 -3.62 5.42 -32.27
N SER A 22 -4.36 5.91 -33.28
CA SER A 22 -5.82 5.96 -33.25
C SER A 22 -6.44 4.55 -33.09
N ARG A 23 -5.86 3.52 -33.74
CA ARG A 23 -6.31 2.12 -33.56
C ARG A 23 -6.08 1.61 -32.14
N ILE A 24 -4.92 1.95 -31.53
CA ILE A 24 -4.64 1.55 -30.14
C ILE A 24 -5.62 2.25 -29.17
N ASP A 25 -5.86 3.55 -29.32
CA ASP A 25 -6.82 4.29 -28.50
C ASP A 25 -8.24 3.71 -28.64
N THR A 26 -8.68 3.41 -29.86
CA THR A 26 -9.99 2.79 -30.12
C THR A 26 -10.09 1.39 -29.50
N PHE A 27 -9.05 0.57 -29.65
CA PHE A 27 -9.01 -0.76 -29.05
C PHE A 27 -9.08 -0.70 -27.52
N MET A 28 -8.26 0.19 -26.90
CA MET A 28 -8.26 0.35 -25.45
C MET A 28 -9.62 0.86 -24.94
N SER A 29 -10.18 1.88 -25.56
CA SER A 29 -11.47 2.45 -25.12
C SER A 29 -12.62 1.44 -25.22
N SER A 30 -12.64 0.63 -26.29
CA SER A 30 -13.67 -0.42 -26.49
C SER A 30 -13.53 -1.59 -25.52
N ASN A 31 -12.30 -1.90 -25.06
CA ASN A 31 -12.00 -3.11 -24.28
C ASN A 31 -11.50 -2.83 -22.85
N GLN A 32 -11.65 -1.60 -22.35
CA GLN A 32 -11.10 -1.19 -21.02
C GLN A 32 -11.43 -2.18 -19.90
N THR A 33 -12.69 -2.63 -19.83
CA THR A 33 -13.16 -3.55 -18.78
C THR A 33 -12.52 -4.92 -18.89
N LEU A 34 -12.38 -5.46 -20.12
CA LEU A 34 -11.72 -6.74 -20.35
C LEU A 34 -10.23 -6.65 -20.00
N ILE A 35 -9.56 -5.60 -20.46
CA ILE A 35 -8.14 -5.38 -20.16
C ILE A 35 -7.93 -5.27 -18.63
N ALA A 36 -8.77 -4.49 -17.94
CA ALA A 36 -8.70 -4.38 -16.50
C ALA A 36 -8.93 -5.74 -15.80
N ALA A 37 -9.88 -6.54 -16.25
CA ALA A 37 -10.12 -7.89 -15.71
C ALA A 37 -8.90 -8.81 -15.91
N LEU A 38 -8.26 -8.76 -17.07
CA LEU A 38 -7.03 -9.53 -17.34
C LEU A 38 -5.86 -9.05 -16.45
N ILE A 39 -5.71 -7.75 -16.25
CA ILE A 39 -4.71 -7.17 -15.34
C ILE A 39 -4.97 -7.62 -13.90
N CYS A 40 -6.22 -7.61 -13.43
CA CYS A 40 -6.59 -8.11 -12.10
C CYS A 40 -6.30 -9.61 -11.96
N GLY A 41 -6.62 -10.42 -12.99
CA GLY A 41 -6.29 -11.86 -13.02
C GLY A 41 -4.79 -12.12 -12.95
N TYR A 42 -3.99 -11.36 -13.72
CA TYR A 42 -2.53 -11.42 -13.65
C TYR A 42 -2.01 -11.07 -12.24
N ALA A 43 -2.49 -9.96 -11.67
CA ALA A 43 -2.08 -9.53 -10.34
C ALA A 43 -2.46 -10.55 -9.26
N PHE A 44 -3.67 -11.13 -9.35
CA PHE A 44 -4.11 -12.21 -8.47
C PHE A 44 -3.14 -13.39 -8.51
N LEU A 45 -2.83 -13.89 -9.72
CA LEU A 45 -1.92 -15.03 -9.90
C LEU A 45 -0.51 -14.68 -9.43
N ARG A 46 0.00 -13.48 -9.76
CA ARG A 46 1.32 -13.02 -9.32
C ARG A 46 1.42 -13.02 -7.79
N ILE A 47 0.48 -12.38 -7.09
CA ILE A 47 0.50 -12.32 -5.62
C ILE A 47 0.34 -13.73 -5.03
N LEU A 48 -0.55 -14.55 -5.57
CA LEU A 48 -0.76 -15.94 -5.11
C LEU A 48 0.53 -16.76 -5.23
N ILE A 49 1.22 -16.68 -6.37
CA ILE A 49 2.47 -17.41 -6.62
C ILE A 49 3.57 -16.94 -5.66
N PHE A 50 3.74 -15.62 -5.47
CA PHE A 50 4.73 -15.12 -4.52
C PHE A 50 4.35 -15.43 -3.06
N CYS A 51 3.08 -15.36 -2.67
CA CYS A 51 2.63 -15.82 -1.36
C CYS A 51 3.03 -17.29 -1.10
N ALA A 52 2.93 -18.15 -2.13
CA ALA A 52 3.32 -19.55 -2.03
C ALA A 52 4.85 -19.76 -2.08
N ALA A 53 5.57 -18.96 -2.87
CA ALA A 53 7.02 -19.08 -3.04
C ALA A 53 7.82 -18.60 -1.83
N PHE A 54 7.37 -17.53 -1.17
CA PHE A 54 8.06 -17.04 0.03
C PHE A 54 7.81 -17.98 1.21
N PRO A 55 8.86 -18.44 1.92
CA PRO A 55 8.72 -19.20 3.15
C PRO A 55 7.91 -18.43 4.21
N LEU A 56 7.33 -19.15 5.17
CA LEU A 56 6.59 -18.56 6.27
C LEU A 56 7.50 -17.78 7.23
N PHE A 57 6.93 -16.77 7.86
CA PHE A 57 7.51 -15.97 8.94
C PHE A 57 8.73 -15.18 8.47
N ASN A 58 8.45 -14.25 7.56
CA ASN A 58 9.42 -13.30 7.05
C ASN A 58 9.86 -12.26 8.11
N THR A 59 10.80 -11.40 7.73
CA THR A 59 11.39 -10.38 8.63
C THR A 59 10.51 -9.14 8.86
N LEU A 60 9.25 -9.16 8.39
CA LEU A 60 8.30 -8.05 8.53
C LEU A 60 7.19 -8.39 9.55
N ASP A 61 7.57 -8.96 10.69
CA ASP A 61 6.70 -9.27 11.83
C ASP A 61 5.52 -10.21 11.47
N GLU A 62 5.65 -11.02 10.42
CA GLU A 62 4.57 -11.87 9.93
C GLU A 62 4.05 -12.86 10.99
N GLN A 63 4.92 -13.39 11.85
CA GLN A 63 4.56 -14.26 12.95
C GLN A 63 3.60 -13.55 13.92
N ASP A 64 3.88 -12.28 14.25
CA ASP A 64 3.06 -11.48 15.17
C ASP A 64 1.70 -11.15 14.55
N HIS A 65 1.69 -10.85 13.24
CA HIS A 65 0.46 -10.64 12.50
C HIS A 65 -0.41 -11.90 12.44
N LEU A 66 0.19 -13.08 12.14
CA LEU A 66 -0.56 -14.34 12.08
C LEU A 66 -1.15 -14.73 13.44
N GLU A 67 -0.37 -14.58 14.50
CA GLU A 67 -0.86 -14.88 15.86
C GLU A 67 -1.98 -13.91 16.28
N THR A 68 -1.87 -12.64 15.91
CA THR A 68 -2.94 -11.66 16.12
C THR A 68 -4.20 -12.04 15.35
N VAL A 69 -4.09 -12.47 14.08
CA VAL A 69 -5.22 -13.00 13.28
C VAL A 69 -5.90 -14.17 14.01
N ARG A 70 -5.11 -15.12 14.52
CA ARG A 70 -5.63 -16.26 15.28
C ARG A 70 -6.33 -15.82 16.57
N ASN A 71 -5.79 -14.85 17.29
CA ASN A 71 -6.40 -14.32 18.50
C ASN A 71 -7.77 -13.69 18.19
N TYR A 72 -7.88 -12.90 17.13
CA TYR A 72 -9.17 -12.39 16.64
C TYR A 72 -10.11 -13.52 16.22
N ALA A 73 -9.62 -14.55 15.54
CA ALA A 73 -10.40 -15.73 15.20
C ALA A 73 -10.96 -16.44 16.45
N LYS A 74 -10.23 -16.47 17.55
CA LYS A 74 -10.65 -17.03 18.84
C LYS A 74 -11.50 -16.06 19.69
N GLY A 75 -11.68 -14.81 19.27
CA GLY A 75 -12.40 -13.77 20.03
C GLY A 75 -11.59 -13.23 21.22
N ILE A 76 -10.28 -13.38 21.21
CA ILE A 76 -9.38 -12.88 22.26
C ILE A 76 -9.10 -11.40 22.00
N ALA A 77 -9.57 -10.53 22.87
CA ALA A 77 -9.31 -9.10 22.79
C ALA A 77 -7.94 -8.75 23.43
N PRO A 78 -7.17 -7.81 22.83
CA PRO A 78 -5.89 -7.39 23.40
C PRO A 78 -6.06 -6.69 24.76
N GLY A 79 -5.17 -7.02 25.70
CA GLY A 79 -5.11 -6.44 27.04
C GLY A 79 -4.08 -5.32 27.18
N LYS A 80 -3.78 -4.93 28.43
CA LYS A 80 -2.81 -3.87 28.75
C LYS A 80 -1.35 -4.27 28.41
N ALA A 81 -0.97 -5.48 28.74
CA ALA A 81 0.36 -6.01 28.41
C ALA A 81 0.34 -6.70 27.04
N LEU A 82 1.49 -6.71 26.37
CA LEU A 82 1.68 -7.57 25.20
C LEU A 82 1.57 -9.03 25.64
N PRO A 83 0.71 -9.85 25.00
CA PRO A 83 0.65 -11.27 25.30
C PRO A 83 1.95 -11.95 24.83
N LEU A 84 2.38 -12.98 25.54
CA LEU A 84 3.41 -13.88 25.03
C LEU A 84 2.82 -14.79 23.96
N SER A 85 3.68 -15.28 23.07
CA SER A 85 3.28 -16.21 22.03
C SER A 85 2.70 -17.50 22.63
N ASP A 86 1.56 -17.91 22.08
CA ASP A 86 0.87 -19.14 22.48
C ASP A 86 1.67 -20.38 22.08
N ALA A 87 1.64 -21.42 22.90
CA ALA A 87 2.41 -22.63 22.69
C ALA A 87 2.13 -23.33 21.35
N GLU A 88 0.88 -23.29 20.87
CA GLU A 88 0.53 -23.83 19.55
C GLU A 88 1.18 -23.04 18.42
N MET A 89 1.17 -21.70 18.50
CA MET A 89 1.83 -20.83 17.51
C MET A 89 3.34 -20.93 17.59
N ALA A 90 3.92 -20.95 18.78
CA ALA A 90 5.35 -21.18 19.00
C ALA A 90 5.81 -22.51 18.36
N ARG A 91 4.98 -23.56 18.44
CA ARG A 91 5.23 -24.83 17.74
C ARG A 91 5.26 -24.65 16.21
N VAL A 92 4.27 -23.94 15.67
CA VAL A 92 4.20 -23.67 14.22
C VAL A 92 5.41 -22.86 13.76
N PHE A 93 5.77 -21.80 14.50
CA PHE A 93 6.95 -20.97 14.18
C PHE A 93 8.26 -21.78 14.25
N SER A 94 8.35 -22.70 15.21
CA SER A 94 9.55 -23.54 15.37
C SER A 94 9.73 -24.55 14.26
N LEU A 95 8.64 -25.13 13.77
CA LEU A 95 8.68 -26.16 12.73
C LEU A 95 8.80 -25.59 11.32
N TYR A 96 8.12 -24.48 11.04
CA TYR A 96 7.92 -23.98 9.67
C TYR A 96 8.57 -22.63 9.39
N GLY A 97 9.09 -21.93 10.40
CA GLY A 97 9.81 -20.67 10.21
C GLY A 97 11.13 -20.89 9.49
N SER A 98 11.31 -20.26 8.35
CA SER A 98 12.55 -20.37 7.58
C SER A 98 13.67 -19.53 8.18
N PRO A 99 14.85 -20.09 8.44
CA PRO A 99 16.03 -19.31 8.80
C PRO A 99 16.66 -18.62 7.59
N GLU A 100 16.25 -18.98 6.37
CA GLU A 100 16.85 -18.50 5.11
C GLU A 100 16.68 -16.98 4.91
N TYR A 101 15.77 -16.34 5.62
CA TYR A 101 15.69 -14.88 5.62
C TYR A 101 16.93 -14.21 6.22
N LEU A 102 17.49 -14.78 7.28
CA LEU A 102 18.59 -14.18 8.04
C LEU A 102 19.96 -14.72 7.65
N ILE A 103 20.04 -16.02 7.33
CA ILE A 103 21.31 -16.72 7.16
C ILE A 103 21.23 -17.63 5.93
N SER A 104 22.33 -17.69 5.12
CA SER A 104 22.43 -18.64 4.02
C SER A 104 22.49 -20.09 4.52
N ARG A 105 21.99 -21.05 3.73
CA ARG A 105 22.04 -22.49 4.05
C ARG A 105 23.44 -22.98 4.37
N GLN A 106 24.46 -22.53 3.63
CA GLN A 106 25.84 -22.90 3.86
C GLN A 106 26.33 -22.50 5.25
N ARG A 107 25.98 -21.26 5.68
CA ARG A 107 26.32 -20.75 7.02
C ARG A 107 25.53 -21.47 8.11
N LEU A 108 24.29 -21.83 7.88
CA LEU A 108 23.49 -22.64 8.81
C LEU A 108 24.14 -24.00 9.05
N HIS A 109 24.55 -24.68 7.99
CA HIS A 109 25.18 -25.98 8.07
C HIS A 109 26.53 -25.93 8.85
N VAL A 110 27.37 -24.94 8.53
CA VAL A 110 28.65 -24.72 9.23
C VAL A 110 28.44 -24.36 10.71
N ALA A 111 27.37 -23.64 11.03
CA ALA A 111 27.05 -23.24 12.41
C ALA A 111 26.36 -24.35 13.22
N GLY A 112 26.08 -25.52 12.63
CA GLY A 112 25.29 -26.58 13.27
C GLY A 112 23.88 -26.15 13.67
N MET A 113 23.37 -25.11 13.01
CA MET A 113 22.03 -24.55 13.22
C MET A 113 21.04 -25.00 12.14
N ASP A 114 21.26 -26.18 11.56
CA ASP A 114 20.36 -26.74 10.58
C ASP A 114 18.94 -26.77 11.17
N VAL A 115 17.98 -26.34 10.36
CA VAL A 115 16.57 -26.37 10.76
C VAL A 115 16.16 -27.81 10.98
N PRO A 116 15.24 -28.08 11.90
CA PRO A 116 14.74 -29.43 12.17
C PRO A 116 13.98 -29.99 10.95
N VAL A 117 14.74 -30.29 9.88
CA VAL A 117 14.21 -30.97 8.70
C VAL A 117 13.99 -32.45 8.99
N PRO A 118 13.04 -33.11 8.31
CA PRO A 118 12.73 -34.53 8.56
C PRO A 118 13.93 -35.46 8.43
N GLU A 119 14.94 -35.09 7.64
CA GLU A 119 16.15 -35.87 7.39
C GLU A 119 17.15 -35.83 8.55
N MET A 120 16.99 -34.97 9.55
CA MET A 120 17.87 -34.88 10.71
C MET A 120 17.75 -36.10 11.63
N VAL A 121 18.87 -36.43 12.29
CA VAL A 121 18.87 -37.38 13.40
C VAL A 121 17.85 -36.94 14.45
N PRO A 122 16.92 -37.81 14.90
CA PRO A 122 15.80 -37.42 15.77
C PRO A 122 16.21 -36.64 17.01
N GLN A 123 17.29 -36.99 17.67
CA GLN A 123 17.76 -36.30 18.89
C GLN A 123 18.23 -34.86 18.59
N VAL A 124 18.93 -34.65 17.47
CA VAL A 124 19.38 -33.31 17.04
C VAL A 124 18.19 -32.45 16.66
N ARG A 125 17.26 -33.06 15.93
CA ARG A 125 16.02 -32.37 15.54
C ARG A 125 15.20 -31.94 16.74
N GLU A 126 15.05 -32.81 17.73
CA GLU A 126 14.31 -32.50 18.97
C GLU A 126 15.00 -31.40 19.77
N ALA A 127 16.31 -31.44 19.95
CA ALA A 127 17.05 -30.40 20.65
C ALA A 127 16.93 -29.03 19.99
N GLN A 128 16.96 -28.99 18.67
CA GLN A 128 16.76 -27.75 17.91
C GLN A 128 15.33 -27.24 17.98
N PHE A 129 14.36 -28.14 17.88
CA PHE A 129 12.95 -27.78 18.06
C PHE A 129 12.72 -27.16 19.44
N GLN A 130 13.18 -27.80 20.52
CA GLN A 130 13.01 -27.29 21.89
C GLN A 130 13.67 -25.90 22.07
N ARG A 131 14.86 -25.69 21.50
CA ARG A 131 15.53 -24.37 21.55
C ARG A 131 14.69 -23.30 20.89
N ARG A 132 14.17 -23.54 19.68
CA ARG A 132 13.31 -22.62 18.94
C ARG A 132 11.97 -22.40 19.64
N PHE A 133 11.38 -23.46 20.15
CA PHE A 133 10.12 -23.41 20.89
C PHE A 133 10.25 -22.56 22.16
N ASN A 134 11.28 -22.77 22.96
CA ASN A 134 11.56 -21.98 24.16
C ASN A 134 11.80 -20.49 23.82
N TYR A 135 12.44 -20.21 22.69
CA TYR A 135 12.59 -18.85 22.20
C TYR A 135 11.22 -18.23 21.87
N TRP A 136 10.40 -18.89 21.07
CA TRP A 136 9.14 -18.32 20.63
C TRP A 136 8.12 -18.12 21.75
N VAL A 137 7.96 -19.07 22.68
CA VAL A 137 7.02 -18.92 23.82
C VAL A 137 7.42 -17.75 24.75
N SER A 138 8.67 -17.29 24.69
CA SER A 138 9.13 -16.13 25.47
C SER A 138 8.99 -14.79 24.73
N GLN A 139 8.65 -14.80 23.44
CA GLN A 139 8.53 -13.58 22.67
C GLN A 139 7.13 -12.96 22.85
N PRO A 140 7.05 -11.64 23.05
CA PRO A 140 5.76 -10.95 23.05
C PRO A 140 5.26 -10.75 21.63
N VAL A 141 3.93 -10.81 21.46
CA VAL A 141 3.25 -10.55 20.19
C VAL A 141 3.07 -9.04 20.02
N THR A 142 3.96 -8.41 19.29
CA THR A 142 4.07 -6.95 19.20
C THR A 142 2.90 -6.30 18.44
N GLU A 143 2.23 -7.07 17.56
CA GLU A 143 1.09 -6.60 16.77
C GLU A 143 -0.28 -6.84 17.43
N ALA A 144 -0.31 -7.45 18.62
CA ALA A 144 -1.56 -7.80 19.32
C ALA A 144 -2.46 -6.57 19.60
N GLN A 145 -1.86 -5.39 19.80
CA GLN A 145 -2.56 -4.14 20.13
C GLN A 145 -2.81 -3.24 18.92
N SER A 146 -2.47 -3.70 17.73
CA SER A 146 -2.65 -2.97 16.48
C SER A 146 -4.12 -2.74 16.10
N PRO A 147 -4.43 -1.78 15.22
CA PRO A 147 -5.80 -1.49 14.78
C PRO A 147 -6.52 -2.73 14.24
N PRO A 148 -7.85 -2.90 14.53
CA PRO A 148 -8.52 -4.19 14.46
C PRO A 148 -9.01 -4.63 13.08
N ALA A 149 -9.17 -3.73 12.10
CA ALA A 149 -9.97 -4.02 10.90
C ALA A 149 -9.41 -5.18 10.06
N TYR A 150 -8.11 -5.17 9.78
CA TYR A 150 -7.48 -6.28 9.05
C TYR A 150 -7.60 -7.59 9.80
N TYR A 151 -7.31 -7.59 11.11
CA TYR A 151 -7.30 -8.81 11.91
C TYR A 151 -8.71 -9.42 12.07
N ALA A 152 -9.75 -8.60 12.08
CA ALA A 152 -11.14 -9.08 12.08
C ALA A 152 -11.46 -9.79 10.76
N VAL A 153 -11.11 -9.19 9.60
CA VAL A 153 -11.32 -9.79 8.27
C VAL A 153 -10.50 -11.08 8.12
N ALA A 154 -9.21 -11.02 8.42
CA ALA A 154 -8.31 -12.17 8.32
C ALA A 154 -8.65 -13.26 9.37
N GLY A 155 -9.18 -12.90 10.54
CA GLY A 155 -9.66 -13.84 11.56
C GLY A 155 -10.86 -14.66 11.10
N VAL A 156 -11.81 -14.04 10.37
CA VAL A 156 -12.92 -14.77 9.73
C VAL A 156 -12.37 -15.72 8.66
N TRP A 157 -11.42 -15.26 7.85
CA TRP A 157 -10.78 -16.08 6.82
C TRP A 157 -9.98 -17.24 7.42
N TYR A 158 -9.27 -17.01 8.53
CA TYR A 158 -8.59 -18.05 9.31
C TYR A 158 -9.56 -19.13 9.77
N LYS A 159 -10.72 -18.74 10.34
CA LYS A 159 -11.77 -19.71 10.75
C LYS A 159 -12.26 -20.54 9.58
N LEU A 160 -12.50 -19.92 8.43
CA LEU A 160 -12.92 -20.62 7.22
C LEU A 160 -11.88 -21.66 6.81
N GLY A 161 -10.58 -21.33 6.82
CA GLY A 161 -9.50 -22.28 6.54
C GLY A 161 -9.51 -23.48 7.52
N GLY A 162 -9.71 -23.22 8.81
CA GLY A 162 -9.85 -24.26 9.82
C GLY A 162 -11.04 -25.20 9.57
N LEU A 163 -12.19 -24.65 9.16
CA LEU A 163 -13.37 -25.43 8.76
C LEU A 163 -13.14 -26.28 7.50
N LEU A 164 -12.28 -25.82 6.58
CA LEU A 164 -11.85 -26.56 5.40
C LEU A 164 -10.75 -27.59 5.69
N GLY A 165 -10.38 -27.78 6.98
CA GLY A 165 -9.39 -28.77 7.42
C GLY A 165 -7.93 -28.31 7.33
N MET A 166 -7.67 -27.04 7.01
CA MET A 166 -6.32 -26.49 7.02
C MET A 166 -5.77 -26.43 8.44
N ARG A 167 -4.47 -26.78 8.61
CA ARG A 167 -3.80 -26.80 9.92
C ARG A 167 -2.35 -26.34 9.77
N ASP A 168 -1.74 -25.91 10.87
CA ASP A 168 -0.34 -25.56 10.95
C ASP A 168 0.12 -24.64 9.77
N TRP A 169 1.13 -25.07 9.00
CA TRP A 169 1.67 -24.32 7.88
C TRP A 169 0.62 -24.07 6.76
N SER A 170 -0.26 -25.02 6.50
CA SER A 170 -1.27 -24.86 5.44
C SER A 170 -2.29 -23.78 5.79
N LEU A 171 -2.63 -23.63 7.07
CA LEU A 171 -3.51 -22.56 7.56
C LEU A 171 -2.80 -21.19 7.51
N ALA A 172 -1.49 -21.14 7.78
CA ALA A 172 -0.71 -19.91 7.63
C ALA A 172 -0.67 -19.44 6.16
N TYR A 173 -0.42 -20.36 5.21
CA TYR A 173 -0.50 -20.03 3.77
C TYR A 173 -1.91 -19.67 3.32
N TRP A 174 -2.94 -20.33 3.86
CA TRP A 174 -4.33 -19.97 3.59
C TRP A 174 -4.60 -18.51 3.94
N VAL A 175 -4.10 -18.04 5.10
CA VAL A 175 -4.24 -16.62 5.49
C VAL A 175 -3.49 -15.71 4.52
N ARG A 176 -2.29 -16.07 4.07
CA ARG A 176 -1.56 -15.30 3.04
C ARG A 176 -2.32 -15.18 1.72
N PHE A 177 -3.03 -16.23 1.31
CA PHE A 177 -3.76 -16.24 0.04
C PHE A 177 -4.93 -15.25 0.00
N LEU A 178 -5.41 -14.79 1.16
CA LEU A 178 -6.33 -13.66 1.23
C LEU A 178 -5.76 -12.42 0.55
N ASN A 179 -4.45 -12.21 0.62
CA ASN A 179 -3.78 -11.05 0.01
C ASN A 179 -3.98 -11.00 -1.51
N ALA A 180 -3.99 -12.14 -2.20
CA ALA A 180 -4.24 -12.18 -3.64
C ALA A 180 -5.65 -11.68 -3.97
N ILE A 181 -6.64 -12.05 -3.16
CA ILE A 181 -8.04 -11.61 -3.31
C ILE A 181 -8.15 -10.10 -3.04
N LEU A 182 -7.60 -9.63 -1.92
CA LEU A 182 -7.64 -8.21 -1.54
C LEU A 182 -6.94 -7.33 -2.57
N TYR A 183 -5.80 -7.78 -3.08
CA TYR A 183 -5.04 -7.02 -4.08
C TYR A 183 -5.74 -6.96 -5.43
N ALA A 184 -6.30 -8.07 -5.91
CA ALA A 184 -7.10 -8.08 -7.14
C ALA A 184 -8.34 -7.18 -7.01
N ALA A 185 -9.02 -7.22 -5.86
CA ALA A 185 -10.14 -6.33 -5.57
C ALA A 185 -9.69 -4.86 -5.55
N PHE A 186 -8.52 -4.56 -4.96
CA PHE A 186 -7.93 -3.22 -4.99
C PHE A 186 -7.71 -2.72 -6.43
N LEU A 187 -7.11 -3.54 -7.30
CA LEU A 187 -6.87 -3.15 -8.69
C LEU A 187 -8.18 -2.90 -9.44
N TRP A 188 -9.20 -3.72 -9.20
CA TRP A 188 -10.51 -3.53 -9.81
C TRP A 188 -11.14 -2.20 -9.36
N VAL A 189 -11.08 -1.90 -8.07
CA VAL A 189 -11.59 -0.62 -7.52
C VAL A 189 -10.76 0.55 -8.05
N ALA A 190 -9.44 0.41 -8.16
CA ALA A 190 -8.56 1.42 -8.75
C ALA A 190 -8.94 1.72 -10.20
N PHE A 191 -9.21 0.68 -11.02
CA PHE A 191 -9.73 0.84 -12.37
C PHE A 191 -11.05 1.61 -12.38
N LEU A 192 -12.02 1.24 -11.51
CA LEU A 192 -13.30 1.94 -11.42
C LEU A 192 -13.12 3.42 -11.03
N CYS A 193 -12.23 3.68 -10.07
CA CYS A 193 -11.94 5.03 -9.61
C CYS A 193 -11.34 5.91 -10.74
N VAL A 194 -10.38 5.36 -11.49
CA VAL A 194 -9.78 6.08 -12.63
C VAL A 194 -10.81 6.28 -13.74
N ARG A 195 -11.59 5.25 -14.07
CA ARG A 195 -12.62 5.34 -15.11
C ARG A 195 -13.69 6.38 -14.76
N GLU A 196 -14.08 6.50 -13.51
CA GLU A 196 -15.07 7.50 -13.07
C GLU A 196 -14.54 8.94 -13.21
N ASN A 197 -13.25 9.15 -12.91
CA ASN A 197 -12.66 10.49 -12.87
C ASN A 197 -11.98 10.92 -14.19
N TYR A 198 -11.55 9.95 -15.02
CA TYR A 198 -10.79 10.16 -16.26
C TYR A 198 -11.39 9.36 -17.42
N ARG A 199 -12.71 9.38 -17.55
CA ARG A 199 -13.49 8.51 -18.45
C ARG A 199 -13.03 8.54 -19.91
N GLU A 200 -12.59 9.68 -20.40
CA GLU A 200 -12.12 9.88 -21.78
C GLU A 200 -10.65 9.52 -21.98
N ASN A 201 -9.92 9.29 -20.89
CA ASN A 201 -8.50 8.95 -20.94
C ASN A 201 -8.31 7.42 -20.84
N SER A 202 -8.37 6.75 -22.01
CA SER A 202 -8.17 5.31 -22.11
C SER A 202 -6.78 4.86 -21.63
N PHE A 203 -5.75 5.72 -21.79
CA PHE A 203 -4.41 5.43 -21.31
C PHE A 203 -4.40 5.28 -19.78
N LEU A 204 -4.91 6.25 -19.02
CA LEU A 204 -4.92 6.17 -17.55
C LEU A 204 -5.75 4.99 -17.03
N CYS A 205 -6.89 4.70 -17.69
CA CYS A 205 -7.75 3.57 -17.30
C CYS A 205 -7.03 2.21 -17.36
N VAL A 206 -6.01 2.07 -18.22
CA VAL A 206 -5.22 0.85 -18.37
C VAL A 206 -3.88 0.96 -17.65
N ALA A 207 -3.20 2.10 -17.74
CA ALA A 207 -1.85 2.29 -17.21
C ALA A 207 -1.81 2.25 -15.67
N VAL A 208 -2.79 2.84 -14.99
CA VAL A 208 -2.83 2.85 -13.52
C VAL A 208 -2.98 1.43 -12.95
N PRO A 209 -4.00 0.62 -13.30
CA PRO A 209 -4.06 -0.77 -12.84
C PRO A 209 -2.88 -1.60 -13.36
N GLY A 210 -2.36 -1.33 -14.57
CA GLY A 210 -1.18 -2.01 -15.11
C GLY A 210 0.08 -1.79 -14.27
N LEU A 211 0.37 -0.56 -13.85
CA LEU A 211 1.47 -0.25 -12.94
C LEU A 211 1.29 -0.94 -11.59
N LEU A 212 0.09 -0.83 -11.01
CA LEU A 212 -0.22 -1.47 -9.74
C LEU A 212 -0.08 -2.99 -9.80
N ALA A 213 -0.45 -3.62 -10.93
CA ALA A 213 -0.34 -5.07 -11.08
C ALA A 213 1.10 -5.60 -11.02
N VAL A 214 2.08 -4.77 -11.38
CA VAL A 214 3.52 -5.10 -11.34
C VAL A 214 4.26 -4.39 -10.21
N PHE A 215 3.56 -3.67 -9.32
CA PHE A 215 4.18 -2.91 -8.24
C PHE A 215 4.92 -3.85 -7.29
N PRO A 216 6.25 -3.69 -7.10
CA PRO A 216 7.08 -4.74 -6.53
C PRO A 216 7.14 -4.70 -4.99
N GLN A 217 6.09 -4.20 -4.32
CA GLN A 217 6.01 -4.14 -2.87
C GLN A 217 5.88 -5.55 -2.27
N ASP A 218 6.87 -5.95 -1.49
CA ASP A 218 7.01 -7.30 -0.97
C ASP A 218 6.13 -7.61 0.26
N VAL A 219 5.63 -6.59 0.94
CA VAL A 219 4.71 -6.77 2.09
C VAL A 219 3.43 -7.53 1.70
N PHE A 220 3.07 -7.52 0.42
CA PHE A 220 1.87 -8.20 -0.08
C PHE A 220 2.02 -9.72 -0.14
N PHE A 221 3.22 -10.27 0.07
CA PHE A 221 3.49 -11.71 0.02
C PHE A 221 3.46 -12.40 1.38
N GLY A 222 3.34 -11.65 2.47
CA GLY A 222 3.23 -12.15 3.84
C GLY A 222 1.92 -11.74 4.52
N VAL A 223 1.60 -12.36 5.64
CA VAL A 223 0.47 -11.92 6.47
C VAL A 223 0.82 -10.56 7.06
N ASN A 224 0.14 -9.51 6.60
CA ASN A 224 0.35 -8.15 7.06
C ASN A 224 -0.90 -7.29 6.85
N ARG A 225 -1.19 -6.38 7.78
CA ARG A 225 -2.36 -5.47 7.71
C ARG A 225 -2.31 -4.47 6.56
N ASP A 226 -1.11 -4.13 6.11
CA ASP A 226 -0.89 -3.07 5.11
C ASP A 226 -1.54 -3.38 3.75
N ILE A 227 -1.87 -4.66 3.47
CA ILE A 227 -2.56 -5.09 2.25
C ILE A 227 -4.01 -4.58 2.14
N LEU A 228 -4.69 -4.35 3.26
CA LEU A 228 -6.09 -3.91 3.25
C LEU A 228 -6.21 -2.39 3.05
N SER A 229 -5.20 -1.62 3.44
CA SER A 229 -5.21 -0.15 3.33
C SER A 229 -5.45 0.36 1.91
N PRO A 230 -4.76 -0.14 0.84
CA PRO A 230 -5.01 0.31 -0.53
C PRO A 230 -6.44 0.10 -1.00
N LEU A 231 -7.03 -1.06 -0.67
CA LEU A 231 -8.41 -1.38 -1.06
C LEU A 231 -9.40 -0.42 -0.41
N LEU A 232 -9.31 -0.22 0.92
CA LEU A 232 -10.23 0.65 1.64
C LEU A 232 -10.07 2.12 1.25
N ALA A 233 -8.83 2.58 1.05
CA ALA A 233 -8.56 3.92 0.56
C ALA A 233 -9.14 4.14 -0.84
N ALA A 234 -8.94 3.19 -1.76
CA ALA A 234 -9.50 3.29 -3.12
C ALA A 234 -11.03 3.26 -3.11
N LEU A 235 -11.67 2.41 -2.29
CA LEU A 235 -13.13 2.37 -2.12
C LEU A 235 -13.67 3.71 -1.56
N ALA A 236 -13.00 4.26 -0.54
CA ALA A 236 -13.37 5.56 0.01
C ALA A 236 -13.30 6.66 -1.07
N LEU A 237 -12.19 6.73 -1.81
CA LEU A 237 -12.02 7.70 -2.89
C LEU A 237 -13.03 7.51 -4.02
N LEU A 238 -13.33 6.25 -4.41
CA LEU A 238 -14.34 5.96 -5.41
C LEU A 238 -15.71 6.54 -5.02
N LEU A 239 -16.14 6.33 -3.78
CA LEU A 239 -17.43 6.83 -3.31
C LEU A 239 -17.44 8.35 -3.12
N LEU A 240 -16.37 8.92 -2.54
CA LEU A 240 -16.25 10.35 -2.30
C LEU A 240 -16.21 11.17 -3.60
N PHE A 241 -15.68 10.61 -4.69
CA PHE A 241 -15.58 11.27 -5.99
C PHE A 241 -16.65 10.84 -7.00
N ARG A 242 -17.49 9.86 -6.65
CA ARG A 242 -18.54 9.39 -7.55
C ARG A 242 -19.57 10.48 -7.80
N GLU A 243 -19.77 10.79 -9.08
CA GLU A 243 -20.81 11.71 -9.49
C GLU A 243 -22.20 11.08 -9.28
N SER A 244 -23.13 11.88 -8.77
CA SER A 244 -24.52 11.49 -8.67
C SER A 244 -25.40 12.66 -9.04
N GLU A 245 -26.29 12.46 -10.00
CA GLU A 245 -27.29 13.45 -10.39
C GLU A 245 -28.38 13.61 -9.31
N LYS A 246 -28.58 12.58 -8.48
CA LYS A 246 -29.56 12.56 -7.40
C LYS A 246 -28.89 12.90 -6.08
N GLU A 247 -29.40 13.89 -5.38
CA GLU A 247 -28.88 14.36 -4.09
C GLU A 247 -28.82 13.23 -3.05
N ALA A 248 -29.85 12.39 -2.97
CA ALA A 248 -29.89 11.24 -2.05
C ALA A 248 -28.75 10.23 -2.28
N HIS A 249 -28.35 10.00 -3.54
CA HIS A 249 -27.22 9.11 -3.85
C HIS A 249 -25.88 9.74 -3.46
N TRP A 250 -25.72 11.06 -3.62
CA TRP A 250 -24.54 11.78 -3.18
C TRP A 250 -24.37 11.70 -1.66
N GLN A 251 -25.45 11.91 -0.89
CA GLN A 251 -25.46 11.80 0.56
C GLN A 251 -25.03 10.39 1.01
N GLY A 252 -25.61 9.35 0.41
CA GLY A 252 -25.26 7.97 0.65
C GLY A 252 -23.78 7.67 0.35
N ASN A 253 -23.25 8.16 -0.76
CA ASN A 253 -21.85 8.01 -1.13
C ASN A 253 -20.92 8.71 -0.15
N LEU A 254 -21.26 9.91 0.33
CA LEU A 254 -20.47 10.63 1.32
C LEU A 254 -20.42 9.88 2.66
N ILE A 255 -21.57 9.41 3.15
CA ILE A 255 -21.66 8.65 4.40
C ILE A 255 -20.87 7.35 4.29
N ALA A 256 -21.04 6.59 3.20
CA ALA A 256 -20.33 5.33 2.98
C ALA A 256 -18.83 5.55 2.77
N GLY A 257 -18.42 6.59 2.03
CA GLY A 257 -17.02 6.96 1.84
C GLY A 257 -16.34 7.36 3.17
N ALA A 258 -17.06 8.10 4.03
CA ALA A 258 -16.59 8.43 5.36
C ALA A 258 -16.45 7.18 6.25
N ALA A 259 -17.43 6.27 6.22
CA ALA A 259 -17.35 4.99 6.95
C ALA A 259 -16.13 4.16 6.52
N LEU A 260 -15.88 4.06 5.20
CA LEU A 260 -14.69 3.38 4.67
C LEU A 260 -13.38 4.06 5.09
N THR A 261 -13.37 5.40 5.20
CA THR A 261 -12.24 6.15 5.76
C THR A 261 -11.98 5.74 7.23
N GLY A 262 -13.03 5.64 8.05
CA GLY A 262 -12.92 5.12 9.40
C GLY A 262 -12.40 3.68 9.46
N PHE A 263 -12.84 2.82 8.55
CA PHE A 263 -12.35 1.44 8.42
C PHE A 263 -10.88 1.39 7.97
N ALA A 264 -10.46 2.26 7.05
CA ALA A 264 -9.08 2.39 6.64
C ALA A 264 -8.19 2.83 7.81
N PHE A 265 -8.63 3.81 8.62
CA PHE A 265 -7.94 4.20 9.86
C PHE A 265 -7.82 3.03 10.85
N LEU A 266 -8.87 2.23 11.00
CA LEU A 266 -8.84 1.02 11.85
C LEU A 266 -8.03 -0.14 11.25
N THR A 267 -7.53 0.00 10.03
CA THR A 267 -6.53 -0.91 9.44
C THR A 267 -5.13 -0.43 9.77
N ASP A 268 -4.85 0.82 9.49
CA ASP A 268 -3.62 1.51 9.84
C ASP A 268 -3.88 3.00 10.08
N VAL A 269 -3.31 3.52 11.17
CA VAL A 269 -3.51 4.93 11.59
C VAL A 269 -3.00 5.92 10.53
N SER A 270 -2.02 5.53 9.70
CA SER A 270 -1.51 6.36 8.60
C SER A 270 -2.59 6.78 7.60
N ASN A 271 -3.69 6.02 7.51
CA ASN A 271 -4.84 6.36 6.66
C ASN A 271 -5.66 7.56 7.19
N PHE A 272 -5.29 8.18 8.32
CA PHE A 272 -5.93 9.40 8.83
C PHE A 272 -6.00 10.52 7.78
N VAL A 273 -5.08 10.54 6.84
CA VAL A 273 -5.02 11.54 5.74
C VAL A 273 -6.30 11.55 4.90
N LEU A 274 -7.04 10.44 4.84
CA LEU A 274 -8.32 10.36 4.13
C LEU A 274 -9.41 11.23 4.78
N PHE A 275 -9.34 11.50 6.08
CA PHE A 275 -10.29 12.41 6.74
C PHE A 275 -10.22 13.84 6.19
N GLY A 276 -9.02 14.28 5.75
CA GLY A 276 -8.88 15.57 5.07
C GLY A 276 -9.63 15.61 3.73
N VAL A 277 -9.70 14.49 3.01
CA VAL A 277 -10.50 14.39 1.78
C VAL A 277 -11.99 14.44 2.11
N VAL A 278 -12.44 13.67 3.12
CA VAL A 278 -13.83 13.71 3.60
C VAL A 278 -14.25 15.14 3.98
N ALA A 279 -13.44 15.81 4.80
CA ALA A 279 -13.67 17.19 5.23
C ALA A 279 -13.74 18.16 4.03
N SER A 280 -12.89 17.99 3.02
CA SER A 280 -12.89 18.82 1.81
C SER A 280 -14.14 18.60 0.97
N VAL A 281 -14.66 17.37 0.90
CA VAL A 281 -15.95 17.08 0.23
C VAL A 281 -17.12 17.66 1.00
N GLN A 282 -17.11 17.55 2.34
CA GLN A 282 -18.12 18.13 3.23
C GLN A 282 -18.16 19.66 3.13
N ALA A 283 -16.99 20.30 3.07
CA ALA A 283 -16.87 21.75 2.91
C ALA A 283 -17.27 22.24 1.50
N GLY A 284 -17.65 21.36 0.61
CA GLY A 284 -18.04 21.70 -0.76
C GLY A 284 -16.87 22.05 -1.69
N VAL A 285 -15.61 22.02 -1.19
CA VAL A 285 -14.41 22.34 -1.98
C VAL A 285 -14.24 21.35 -3.14
N LEU A 286 -14.56 20.06 -2.89
CA LEU A 286 -14.46 18.98 -3.88
C LEU A 286 -15.81 18.64 -4.53
N ARG A 287 -16.86 19.41 -4.28
CA ARG A 287 -18.19 19.19 -4.84
C ARG A 287 -18.35 19.97 -6.15
N LYS A 288 -18.86 19.32 -7.19
CA LYS A 288 -19.34 20.04 -8.37
C LYS A 288 -20.59 20.84 -8.02
N PRO A 289 -20.71 22.08 -8.52
CA PRO A 289 -21.99 22.79 -8.45
C PRO A 289 -23.03 21.96 -9.21
N GLY A 290 -24.08 21.52 -8.50
CA GLY A 290 -25.20 20.85 -9.13
C GLY A 290 -25.96 21.82 -10.06
N ARG A 291 -26.73 21.27 -11.02
CA ARG A 291 -27.59 22.06 -11.93
C ARG A 291 -28.57 23.04 -11.21
N SER A 292 -28.74 22.89 -9.91
CA SER A 292 -29.65 23.72 -9.08
C SER A 292 -28.95 24.86 -8.30
N GLY A 293 -27.74 25.27 -8.67
CA GLY A 293 -27.15 26.56 -8.31
C GLY A 293 -26.47 26.58 -6.95
N GLU A 294 -26.94 26.46 -5.80
CA GLU A 294 -26.18 26.67 -4.56
C GLU A 294 -25.89 25.39 -3.77
N PRO A 295 -24.69 25.23 -3.21
CA PRO A 295 -24.41 24.13 -2.32
C PRO A 295 -25.22 24.31 -1.02
N ARG A 296 -26.30 23.57 -0.87
CA ARG A 296 -27.02 23.51 0.42
C ARG A 296 -26.16 22.74 1.40
N PHE A 297 -25.73 23.41 2.48
CA PHE A 297 -25.12 22.75 3.63
C PHE A 297 -26.20 21.88 4.31
N ASP A 298 -26.14 20.58 4.06
CA ASP A 298 -27.01 19.64 4.75
C ASP A 298 -26.28 19.14 6.02
N PHE A 299 -26.59 19.81 7.14
CA PHE A 299 -25.99 19.47 8.46
C PHE A 299 -26.29 18.03 8.90
N VAL A 300 -27.42 17.46 8.44
CA VAL A 300 -27.77 16.06 8.77
C VAL A 300 -26.81 15.10 8.07
N THR A 301 -26.57 15.30 6.78
CA THR A 301 -25.61 14.48 6.02
C THR A 301 -24.18 14.67 6.52
N ILE A 302 -23.77 15.90 6.86
CA ILE A 302 -22.46 16.17 7.46
C ILE A 302 -22.34 15.43 8.81
N GLY A 303 -23.33 15.57 9.68
CA GLY A 303 -23.35 14.88 10.98
C GLY A 303 -23.34 13.36 10.84
N ALA A 304 -24.15 12.80 9.93
CA ALA A 304 -24.17 11.36 9.66
C ALA A 304 -22.85 10.84 9.10
N SER A 305 -22.21 11.57 8.19
CA SER A 305 -20.91 11.17 7.64
C SER A 305 -19.77 11.29 8.66
N LEU A 306 -19.77 12.31 9.52
CA LEU A 306 -18.84 12.42 10.65
C LEU A 306 -19.03 11.24 11.62
N LEU A 307 -20.28 10.93 11.98
CA LEU A 307 -20.57 9.79 12.84
C LEU A 307 -20.08 8.48 12.21
N ALA A 308 -20.42 8.24 10.95
CA ALA A 308 -20.04 7.03 10.23
C ALA A 308 -18.52 6.86 10.12
N GLY A 309 -17.78 7.95 9.88
CA GLY A 309 -16.33 7.92 9.76
C GLY A 309 -15.59 7.83 11.10
N MET A 310 -16.08 8.52 12.14
CA MET A 310 -15.36 8.68 13.40
C MET A 310 -15.79 7.69 14.49
N LEU A 311 -16.99 7.13 14.44
CA LEU A 311 -17.51 6.28 15.51
C LEU A 311 -16.58 5.11 15.83
N GLY A 312 -16.19 4.33 14.82
CA GLY A 312 -15.28 3.21 14.99
C GLY A 312 -13.90 3.62 15.56
N PRO A 313 -13.19 4.57 14.92
CA PRO A 313 -11.95 5.14 15.45
C PRO A 313 -12.06 5.64 16.90
N VAL A 314 -13.08 6.41 17.22
CA VAL A 314 -13.28 6.96 18.57
C VAL A 314 -13.54 5.85 19.60
N LEU A 315 -14.38 4.87 19.28
CA LEU A 315 -14.63 3.74 20.18
C LEU A 315 -13.37 2.90 20.40
N TRP A 316 -12.58 2.66 19.35
CA TRP A 316 -11.30 1.96 19.45
C TRP A 316 -10.30 2.74 20.32
N MET A 317 -10.15 4.04 20.09
CA MET A 317 -9.26 4.90 20.89
C MET A 317 -9.72 5.01 22.35
N ALA A 318 -11.03 5.16 22.60
CA ALA A 318 -11.60 5.21 23.94
C ALA A 318 -11.36 3.90 24.70
N ARG A 319 -11.58 2.74 24.03
CA ARG A 319 -11.24 1.42 24.58
C ARG A 319 -9.75 1.32 24.92
N ASN A 320 -8.87 1.72 23.99
CA ASN A 320 -7.43 1.66 24.24
C ASN A 320 -7.05 2.52 25.43
N ARG A 321 -7.59 3.74 25.53
CA ARG A 321 -7.36 4.61 26.70
C ARG A 321 -7.83 3.95 28.00
N ALA A 322 -8.98 3.30 27.99
CA ALA A 322 -9.54 2.65 29.17
C ALA A 322 -8.76 1.40 29.58
N VAL A 323 -8.34 0.57 28.61
CA VAL A 323 -7.73 -0.74 28.87
C VAL A 323 -6.20 -0.66 28.91
N MET A 324 -5.59 0.08 27.99
CA MET A 324 -4.14 0.11 27.75
C MET A 324 -3.45 1.35 28.36
N GLY A 325 -4.20 2.43 28.60
CA GLY A 325 -3.67 3.67 29.18
C GLY A 325 -3.28 4.74 28.15
N ASP A 326 -3.28 4.41 26.85
CA ASP A 326 -3.04 5.35 25.74
C ASP A 326 -4.11 5.23 24.65
N PHE A 327 -4.21 6.19 23.75
CA PHE A 327 -5.22 6.21 22.69
C PHE A 327 -4.89 5.29 21.50
N THR A 328 -3.62 5.02 21.26
CA THR A 328 -3.16 4.26 20.08
C THR A 328 -2.93 2.77 20.37
N GLY A 329 -2.86 2.39 21.66
CA GLY A 329 -2.49 1.05 22.09
C GLY A 329 -1.00 0.73 21.89
N SER A 330 -0.16 1.74 21.63
CA SER A 330 1.25 1.52 21.30
C SER A 330 2.18 1.51 22.51
N GLN A 331 1.73 1.94 23.70
CA GLN A 331 2.58 2.14 24.87
C GLN A 331 3.35 0.87 25.26
N ALA A 332 2.68 -0.28 25.27
CA ALA A 332 3.34 -1.54 25.64
C ALA A 332 4.41 -1.96 24.62
N LYS A 333 4.15 -1.76 23.32
CA LYS A 333 5.12 -2.00 22.24
C LYS A 333 6.32 -1.05 22.35
N VAL A 334 6.06 0.25 22.55
CA VAL A 334 7.10 1.27 22.74
C VAL A 334 7.98 0.93 23.96
N ALA A 335 7.38 0.54 25.08
CA ALA A 335 8.09 0.12 26.28
C ALA A 335 8.93 -1.14 26.05
N TYR A 336 8.37 -2.15 25.37
CA TYR A 336 9.09 -3.38 25.01
C TYR A 336 10.31 -3.11 24.12
N LEU A 337 10.16 -2.20 23.15
CA LEU A 337 11.26 -1.80 22.26
C LEU A 337 12.27 -0.86 22.94
N GLY A 338 12.03 -0.46 24.18
CA GLY A 338 12.93 0.41 24.94
C GLY A 338 12.96 1.86 24.44
N TRP A 339 11.94 2.30 23.69
CA TRP A 339 11.89 3.67 23.18
C TRP A 339 11.44 4.64 24.28
N THR A 340 12.03 5.82 24.29
CA THR A 340 11.66 6.91 25.22
C THR A 340 11.26 8.16 24.45
N ILE A 341 10.36 8.96 25.05
CA ILE A 341 9.92 10.22 24.44
C ILE A 341 11.00 11.26 24.69
N LYS A 342 11.44 11.93 23.61
CA LYS A 342 12.40 13.05 23.69
C LYS A 342 11.79 14.30 24.32
N PRO A 343 12.58 15.09 25.07
CA PRO A 343 12.20 16.44 25.41
C PRO A 343 11.94 17.29 24.16
N TRP A 344 10.99 18.22 24.24
CA TRP A 344 10.65 19.10 23.11
C TRP A 344 11.83 19.84 22.49
N ALA A 345 12.81 20.26 23.31
CA ALA A 345 14.02 20.94 22.83
C ALA A 345 14.89 20.05 21.92
N GLU A 346 14.88 18.73 22.13
CA GLU A 346 15.69 17.79 21.38
C GLU A 346 15.03 17.36 20.05
N ILE A 347 13.72 17.55 19.91
CA ILE A 347 12.99 17.25 18.65
C ILE A 347 13.60 18.03 17.49
N TRP A 348 13.96 19.29 17.70
CA TRP A 348 14.53 20.16 16.67
C TRP A 348 15.97 19.82 16.29
N GLN A 349 16.64 18.98 17.07
CA GLN A 349 17.97 18.47 16.77
C GLN A 349 17.92 17.20 15.89
N HIS A 350 16.72 16.73 15.55
CA HIS A 350 16.57 15.54 14.73
C HIS A 350 17.23 15.74 13.36
N PRO A 351 18.01 14.74 12.84
CA PRO A 351 18.73 14.88 11.58
C PRO A 351 17.84 15.17 10.37
N ILE A 352 16.54 14.85 10.44
CA ILE A 352 15.57 15.11 9.35
C ILE A 352 15.47 16.61 9.01
N PHE A 353 15.83 17.51 9.92
CA PHE A 353 15.85 18.96 9.67
C PHE A 353 17.11 19.44 8.96
N THR A 354 18.08 18.55 8.72
CA THR A 354 19.23 18.83 7.85
C THR A 354 18.94 18.45 6.42
N LEU A 355 19.55 19.12 5.45
CA LEU A 355 19.38 18.78 4.03
C LEU A 355 19.78 17.32 3.74
N HIS A 356 20.88 16.85 4.34
CA HIS A 356 21.33 15.47 4.21
C HIS A 356 20.35 14.48 4.81
N GLY A 357 19.86 14.71 6.02
CA GLY A 357 18.93 13.82 6.70
C GLY A 357 17.56 13.77 6.03
N ALA A 358 17.04 14.92 5.57
CA ALA A 358 15.80 14.96 4.77
C ALA A 358 15.96 14.23 3.44
N GLY A 359 17.09 14.42 2.75
CA GLY A 359 17.39 13.71 1.49
C GLY A 359 17.48 12.19 1.69
N TYR A 360 18.18 11.76 2.74
CA TYR A 360 18.26 10.34 3.11
C TYR A 360 16.88 9.76 3.43
N PHE A 361 16.09 10.46 4.27
CA PHE A 361 14.74 10.03 4.63
C PHE A 361 13.85 9.87 3.39
N LEU A 362 13.76 10.89 2.55
CA LEU A 362 12.92 10.84 1.34
C LEU A 362 13.36 9.73 0.39
N ARG A 363 14.67 9.57 0.18
CA ARG A 363 15.23 8.51 -0.67
C ARG A 363 14.82 7.13 -0.17
N GLU A 364 15.07 6.84 1.11
CA GLU A 364 14.80 5.51 1.67
C GLU A 364 13.28 5.22 1.77
N VAL A 365 12.46 6.20 2.13
CA VAL A 365 10.99 6.04 2.14
C VAL A 365 10.48 5.70 0.74
N LEU A 366 10.91 6.42 -0.30
CA LEU A 366 10.49 6.15 -1.68
C LEU A 366 10.95 4.77 -2.16
N LEU A 367 12.19 4.38 -1.89
CA LEU A 367 12.70 3.08 -2.26
C LEU A 367 11.94 1.94 -1.60
N LYS A 368 11.72 2.05 -0.28
CA LYS A 368 10.97 1.03 0.46
C LYS A 368 9.47 1.05 0.14
N TYR A 369 8.94 2.18 -0.28
CA TYR A 369 7.58 2.28 -0.82
C TYR A 369 7.42 1.47 -2.11
N TRP A 370 8.40 1.54 -3.01
CA TRP A 370 8.40 0.75 -4.25
C TRP A 370 8.60 -0.74 -3.99
N ARG A 371 9.76 -1.13 -3.46
CA ARG A 371 10.23 -2.52 -3.45
C ARG A 371 9.99 -3.29 -2.15
N GLY A 372 9.68 -2.57 -1.05
CA GLY A 372 9.58 -3.14 0.28
C GLY A 372 10.91 -3.28 1.00
N GLU A 373 10.95 -4.16 2.01
CA GLU A 373 12.01 -4.24 3.01
C GLU A 373 12.50 -5.67 3.27
N LEU A 374 12.02 -6.67 2.51
CA LEU A 374 12.39 -8.06 2.75
C LEU A 374 13.89 -8.28 2.56
N VAL A 375 14.40 -9.12 3.46
CA VAL A 375 15.78 -9.58 3.48
C VAL A 375 15.79 -11.05 3.10
N TRP A 376 16.75 -11.47 2.32
CA TRP A 376 16.98 -12.86 1.99
C TRP A 376 18.45 -13.21 2.24
N GLN A 377 18.70 -14.23 3.06
CA GLN A 377 20.05 -14.63 3.47
C GLN A 377 20.87 -13.49 4.11
N GLY A 378 20.20 -12.61 4.86
CA GLY A 378 20.82 -11.45 5.49
C GLY A 378 21.07 -10.26 4.56
N ILE A 379 20.67 -10.33 3.29
CA ILE A 379 20.88 -9.29 2.29
C ILE A 379 19.52 -8.74 1.86
N PRO A 380 19.32 -7.39 1.84
CA PRO A 380 18.12 -6.80 1.30
C PRO A 380 17.88 -7.20 -0.16
N MET A 381 16.63 -7.59 -0.49
CA MET A 381 16.25 -7.98 -1.86
C MET A 381 16.10 -6.75 -2.75
N ARG A 382 17.21 -6.21 -3.23
CA ARG A 382 17.27 -4.96 -4.01
C ARG A 382 18.23 -5.04 -5.18
N SER A 383 18.00 -4.17 -6.18
CA SER A 383 18.93 -3.90 -7.27
C SER A 383 19.25 -2.41 -7.29
N ALA A 384 20.52 -2.03 -7.22
CA ALA A 384 20.93 -0.62 -7.26
C ALA A 384 20.42 0.09 -8.53
N VAL A 385 20.44 -0.61 -9.67
CA VAL A 385 19.95 -0.06 -10.96
C VAL A 385 18.46 0.22 -10.90
N MET A 386 17.67 -0.70 -10.33
CA MET A 386 16.23 -0.50 -10.18
C MET A 386 15.91 0.54 -9.12
N ASP A 387 16.67 0.61 -8.04
CA ASP A 387 16.52 1.64 -7.01
C ASP A 387 16.67 3.05 -7.62
N GLU A 388 17.72 3.28 -8.41
CA GLU A 388 17.90 4.57 -9.10
C GLU A 388 16.82 4.82 -10.16
N PHE A 389 16.39 3.79 -10.89
CA PHE A 389 15.25 3.92 -11.82
C PHE A 389 13.97 4.35 -11.08
N TYR A 390 13.64 3.74 -9.96
CA TYR A 390 12.45 4.11 -9.17
C TYR A 390 12.52 5.55 -8.66
N LEU A 391 13.68 5.97 -8.15
CA LEU A 391 13.87 7.33 -7.65
C LEU A 391 13.75 8.36 -8.76
N VAL A 392 14.56 8.21 -9.81
CA VAL A 392 14.63 9.19 -10.91
C VAL A 392 13.30 9.29 -11.64
N SER A 393 12.68 8.13 -11.97
CA SER A 393 11.38 8.13 -12.65
C SER A 393 10.27 8.74 -11.76
N THR A 394 10.26 8.44 -10.46
CA THR A 394 9.27 9.01 -9.54
C THR A 394 9.39 10.53 -9.48
N VAL A 395 10.59 11.05 -9.20
CA VAL A 395 10.80 12.50 -9.09
C VAL A 395 10.49 13.22 -10.40
N LEU A 396 10.97 12.68 -11.52
CA LEU A 396 10.72 13.26 -12.85
C LEU A 396 9.22 13.29 -13.17
N LEU A 397 8.52 12.15 -13.02
CA LEU A 397 7.13 12.06 -13.43
C LEU A 397 6.19 12.83 -12.48
N MET A 398 6.50 12.88 -11.19
CA MET A 398 5.77 13.75 -10.23
C MET A 398 5.98 15.23 -10.60
N ALA A 399 7.19 15.65 -10.93
CA ALA A 399 7.47 17.03 -11.33
C ALA A 399 6.76 17.40 -12.64
N VAL A 400 6.79 16.53 -13.66
CA VAL A 400 6.08 16.72 -14.94
C VAL A 400 4.57 16.81 -14.72
N PHE A 401 4.02 15.94 -13.88
CA PHE A 401 2.58 15.97 -13.55
C PHE A 401 2.21 17.25 -12.81
N ALA A 402 2.99 17.65 -11.79
CA ALA A 402 2.76 18.88 -11.03
C ALA A 402 2.82 20.13 -11.92
N ALA A 403 3.88 20.24 -12.76
CA ALA A 403 4.00 21.35 -13.71
C ALA A 403 2.79 21.45 -14.65
N SER A 404 2.27 20.31 -15.08
CA SER A 404 1.10 20.27 -15.96
C SER A 404 -0.22 20.67 -15.27
N VAL A 405 -0.33 20.45 -13.96
CA VAL A 405 -1.48 20.90 -13.17
C VAL A 405 -1.45 22.42 -12.99
N VAL A 406 -0.24 22.98 -12.74
CA VAL A 406 -0.06 24.43 -12.58
C VAL A 406 -0.29 25.19 -13.90
N GLN A 407 0.18 24.64 -15.03
CA GLN A 407 0.02 25.27 -16.35
C GLN A 407 -1.41 25.21 -16.90
N ARG A 408 -2.26 24.36 -16.35
CA ARG A 408 -3.66 24.21 -16.76
C ARG A 408 -4.61 25.24 -16.12
N ASP A 409 -4.16 26.44 -15.84
CA ASP A 409 -5.02 27.58 -15.51
C ASP A 409 -5.86 28.08 -16.71
N ASP A 410 -5.95 27.26 -17.77
CA ASP A 410 -6.75 27.56 -18.94
C ASP A 410 -8.25 27.57 -18.58
N LEU A 411 -8.76 28.79 -18.55
CA LEU A 411 -10.15 29.20 -18.33
C LEU A 411 -11.17 28.43 -19.20
N GLU A 412 -10.75 27.77 -20.28
CA GLU A 412 -11.64 27.08 -21.22
C GLU A 412 -12.24 25.76 -20.67
N GLU A 413 -11.55 25.03 -19.77
CA GLU A 413 -12.10 23.80 -19.18
C GLU A 413 -13.18 24.07 -18.10
N ARG A 414 -13.24 25.27 -17.55
CA ARG A 414 -14.32 25.66 -16.60
C ARG A 414 -15.71 25.74 -17.26
N VAL A 415 -15.76 25.86 -18.57
CA VAL A 415 -17.02 26.02 -19.33
C VAL A 415 -17.68 24.67 -19.66
N SER A 416 -16.93 23.56 -19.70
CA SER A 416 -17.46 22.25 -20.15
C SER A 416 -18.16 21.42 -19.05
N GLY A 417 -18.22 21.89 -17.82
CA GLY A 417 -18.91 21.19 -16.72
C GLY A 417 -18.24 19.88 -16.26
N GLN A 418 -17.04 19.55 -16.81
CA GLN A 418 -16.25 18.40 -16.35
C GLN A 418 -15.54 18.72 -15.03
N ARG A 419 -15.36 17.71 -14.15
CA ARG A 419 -14.55 17.87 -12.93
C ARG A 419 -13.18 18.38 -13.33
N LEU A 420 -12.72 19.42 -12.63
CA LEU A 420 -11.38 19.97 -12.81
C LEU A 420 -10.38 18.82 -12.64
N PRO A 421 -9.69 18.34 -13.69
CA PRO A 421 -8.65 17.32 -13.57
C PRO A 421 -7.57 17.75 -12.58
N GLY A 422 -7.37 19.08 -12.40
CA GLY A 422 -6.50 19.68 -11.40
C GLY A 422 -6.88 19.37 -9.96
N LEU A 423 -8.18 19.31 -9.62
CA LEU A 423 -8.60 19.09 -8.23
C LEU A 423 -8.34 17.64 -7.79
N THR A 424 -8.62 16.66 -8.65
CA THR A 424 -8.28 15.25 -8.39
C THR A 424 -6.76 15.07 -8.26
N ALA A 425 -5.97 15.75 -9.10
CA ALA A 425 -4.52 15.75 -9.03
C ALA A 425 -4.02 16.34 -7.69
N LEU A 426 -4.59 17.46 -7.23
CA LEU A 426 -4.24 18.06 -5.94
C LEU A 426 -4.53 17.11 -4.77
N VAL A 427 -5.65 16.38 -4.80
CA VAL A 427 -5.95 15.36 -3.80
C VAL A 427 -4.93 14.22 -3.82
N CYS A 428 -4.52 13.77 -5.01
CA CYS A 428 -3.47 12.75 -5.12
C CYS A 428 -2.14 13.23 -4.50
N PHE A 429 -1.72 14.46 -4.79
CA PHE A 429 -0.53 15.05 -4.17
C PHE A 429 -0.68 15.21 -2.66
N TYR A 430 -1.83 15.71 -2.20
CA TYR A 430 -2.14 15.85 -0.77
C TYR A 430 -1.97 14.52 -0.04
N LEU A 431 -2.59 13.44 -0.56
CA LEU A 431 -2.54 12.12 0.08
C LEU A 431 -1.11 11.58 0.16
N VAL A 432 -0.35 11.64 -0.94
CA VAL A 432 1.03 11.15 -0.97
C VAL A 432 1.93 11.99 -0.06
N PHE A 433 1.86 13.32 -0.19
CA PHE A 433 2.73 14.23 0.54
C PHE A 433 2.47 14.20 2.05
N VAL A 434 1.20 14.28 2.48
CA VAL A 434 0.86 14.26 3.91
C VAL A 434 1.18 12.91 4.54
N SER A 435 1.07 11.80 3.79
CA SER A 435 1.50 10.50 4.29
C SER A 435 3.02 10.40 4.49
N ILE A 436 3.82 10.99 3.61
CA ILE A 436 5.27 11.10 3.80
C ILE A 436 5.59 11.99 5.01
N LEU A 437 4.88 13.11 5.16
CA LEU A 437 5.03 13.98 6.35
C LEU A 437 4.64 13.27 7.65
N PHE A 438 3.64 12.38 7.60
CA PHE A 438 3.28 11.55 8.74
C PHE A 438 4.45 10.66 9.18
N LEU A 439 5.12 9.96 8.24
CA LEU A 439 6.31 9.16 8.56
C LEU A 439 7.45 10.01 9.15
N ALA A 440 7.64 11.21 8.62
CA ALA A 440 8.58 12.17 9.18
C ALA A 440 8.18 12.56 10.61
N ALA A 441 6.92 12.89 10.84
CA ALA A 441 6.40 13.33 12.13
C ALA A 441 6.53 12.25 13.22
N ILE A 442 6.23 10.97 12.90
CA ILE A 442 6.37 9.87 13.88
C ILE A 442 7.85 9.52 14.17
N SER A 443 8.79 9.94 13.31
CA SER A 443 10.22 9.77 13.56
C SER A 443 10.76 10.70 14.64
N LEU A 444 10.10 11.84 14.91
CA LEU A 444 10.62 12.92 15.74
C LEU A 444 10.57 12.66 17.26
N PRO A 445 9.47 12.09 17.81
CA PRO A 445 9.23 12.13 19.26
C PRO A 445 10.05 11.12 20.07
N PHE A 446 10.68 10.12 19.43
CA PHE A 446 11.31 9.03 20.14
C PHE A 446 12.85 9.07 20.09
N ASP A 447 13.48 8.76 21.23
CA ASP A 447 14.82 8.20 21.28
C ASP A 447 14.69 6.67 21.19
N PHE A 448 15.30 6.09 20.18
CA PHE A 448 15.18 4.67 19.85
C PHE A 448 16.21 3.78 20.58
N HIS A 449 17.09 4.36 21.39
CA HIS A 449 18.14 3.67 22.13
C HIS A 449 18.88 2.61 21.26
N ASP A 450 19.02 1.39 21.77
CA ASP A 450 19.74 0.31 21.09
C ASP A 450 18.85 -0.55 20.19
N CYS A 451 17.66 -0.06 19.85
CA CYS A 451 16.77 -0.73 18.92
C CYS A 451 17.43 -0.88 17.54
N VAL A 452 17.19 -2.01 16.89
CA VAL A 452 17.75 -2.28 15.56
C VAL A 452 17.08 -1.40 14.50
N TYR A 453 15.77 -1.16 14.64
CA TYR A 453 15.01 -0.36 13.67
C TYR A 453 13.71 0.21 14.30
N PRO A 454 13.51 1.55 14.26
CA PRO A 454 14.54 2.59 14.07
C PRO A 454 15.63 2.53 15.13
N SER A 455 16.76 3.23 14.93
CA SER A 455 17.89 3.24 15.86
C SER A 455 18.40 4.67 16.09
N ARG A 456 19.25 4.87 17.11
CA ARG A 456 19.91 6.18 17.32
C ARG A 456 20.71 6.66 16.11
N GLN A 457 21.33 5.73 15.38
CA GLN A 457 22.12 6.06 14.18
C GLN A 457 21.22 6.40 12.99
N ASN A 458 20.06 5.73 12.89
CA ASN A 458 19.07 5.92 11.84
C ASN A 458 17.69 6.14 12.46
N PRO A 459 17.44 7.36 13.05
CA PRO A 459 16.23 7.62 13.83
C PRO A 459 15.02 7.94 12.95
N TYR A 460 14.77 7.14 11.93
CA TYR A 460 13.72 7.39 10.94
C TYR A 460 12.78 6.19 10.79
N PHE A 461 11.49 6.45 10.76
CA PHE A 461 10.51 5.50 10.25
C PHE A 461 10.52 5.52 8.72
N LEU A 462 11.20 4.55 8.12
CA LEU A 462 11.45 4.48 6.68
C LEU A 462 10.54 3.49 5.96
N SER A 463 9.65 2.78 6.69
CA SER A 463 8.79 1.73 6.13
C SER A 463 7.73 2.31 5.20
N GLY A 464 8.04 2.38 3.91
CA GLY A 464 7.12 2.89 2.89
C GLY A 464 5.81 2.11 2.80
N ARG A 465 5.78 0.84 3.25
CA ARG A 465 4.56 0.01 3.31
C ARG A 465 3.46 0.62 4.19
N ILE A 466 3.81 1.34 5.24
CA ILE A 466 2.87 1.98 6.17
C ILE A 466 1.94 2.97 5.44
N ILE A 467 2.43 3.61 4.38
CA ILE A 467 1.65 4.54 3.55
C ILE A 467 1.07 3.89 2.29
N SER A 468 0.90 2.57 2.28
CA SER A 468 0.33 1.81 1.14
C SER A 468 -1.07 2.27 0.71
N GLY A 469 -1.85 2.88 1.61
CA GLY A 469 -3.12 3.52 1.28
C GLY A 469 -3.03 4.58 0.17
N THR A 470 -1.83 5.08 -0.12
CA THR A 470 -1.56 6.06 -1.19
C THR A 470 -1.21 5.45 -2.55
N LEU A 471 -1.24 4.12 -2.71
CA LEU A 471 -0.84 3.47 -3.97
C LEU A 471 -1.64 3.92 -5.18
N LEU A 472 -2.98 4.05 -5.06
CA LEU A 472 -3.80 4.57 -6.15
C LEU A 472 -3.47 6.03 -6.49
N PRO A 473 -3.45 6.99 -5.55
CA PRO A 473 -3.01 8.35 -5.82
C PRO A 473 -1.63 8.44 -6.45
N PHE A 474 -0.67 7.68 -5.95
CA PHE A 474 0.68 7.61 -6.50
C PHE A 474 0.69 7.11 -7.94
N ALA A 475 0.00 6.01 -8.23
CA ALA A 475 -0.06 5.44 -9.58
C ALA A 475 -0.73 6.40 -10.58
N VAL A 476 -1.74 7.18 -10.15
CA VAL A 476 -2.35 8.23 -10.99
C VAL A 476 -1.35 9.34 -11.31
N ILE A 477 -0.58 9.82 -10.33
CA ILE A 477 0.46 10.84 -10.55
C ILE A 477 1.53 10.29 -11.49
N TYR A 478 2.02 9.08 -11.24
CA TYR A 478 3.09 8.46 -12.02
C TYR A 478 2.68 8.23 -13.48
N ALA A 479 1.54 7.57 -13.71
CA ALA A 479 1.03 7.31 -15.06
C ALA A 479 0.65 8.60 -15.79
N GLY A 480 0.02 9.55 -15.10
CA GLY A 480 -0.33 10.85 -15.66
C GLY A 480 0.89 11.69 -16.04
N GLY A 481 1.93 11.65 -15.22
CA GLY A 481 3.23 12.27 -15.54
C GLY A 481 3.89 11.64 -16.75
N PHE A 482 3.85 10.30 -16.83
CA PHE A 482 4.38 9.56 -17.99
C PHE A 482 3.65 9.88 -19.29
N GLU A 483 2.32 9.90 -19.26
CA GLU A 483 1.53 10.29 -20.43
C GLU A 483 1.94 11.67 -20.96
N ARG A 484 2.13 12.62 -20.04
CA ARG A 484 2.51 13.99 -20.40
C ARG A 484 3.94 14.10 -20.92
N LEU A 485 4.87 13.37 -20.30
CA LEU A 485 6.24 13.28 -20.78
C LEU A 485 6.29 12.72 -22.21
N CYS A 486 5.43 11.75 -22.53
CA CYS A 486 5.35 11.14 -23.86
C CYS A 486 4.53 11.96 -24.87
N ARG A 487 3.85 13.04 -24.47
CA ARG A 487 2.99 13.84 -25.35
C ARG A 487 3.69 14.31 -26.64
N PRO A 488 4.93 14.83 -26.62
CA PRO A 488 5.63 15.23 -27.83
C PRO A 488 5.92 14.08 -28.80
N LEU A 489 6.03 12.87 -28.25
CA LEU A 489 6.35 11.66 -28.99
C LEU A 489 5.10 10.93 -29.51
N LYS A 490 3.88 11.35 -29.09
CA LYS A 490 2.61 10.68 -29.42
C LYS A 490 2.39 10.54 -30.94
N ARG A 491 2.93 11.44 -31.75
CA ARG A 491 2.87 11.33 -33.22
C ARG A 491 3.63 10.14 -33.79
N TYR A 492 4.62 9.60 -33.07
CA TYR A 492 5.48 8.50 -33.53
C TYR A 492 5.13 7.18 -32.84
N ILE A 493 4.87 7.22 -31.55
CA ILE A 493 4.63 6.02 -30.73
C ILE A 493 3.55 6.30 -29.71
N HIS A 494 2.63 5.34 -29.57
CA HIS A 494 1.58 5.43 -28.55
C HIS A 494 2.20 5.30 -27.14
N PRO A 495 1.83 6.16 -26.16
CA PRO A 495 2.40 6.14 -24.79
C PRO A 495 2.30 4.79 -24.08
N MET A 496 1.28 3.99 -24.42
CA MET A 496 1.09 2.66 -23.83
C MET A 496 2.23 1.70 -24.13
N VAL A 497 2.88 1.83 -25.31
CA VAL A 497 3.98 0.92 -25.69
C VAL A 497 5.18 1.06 -24.78
N PRO A 498 5.81 2.25 -24.63
CA PRO A 498 6.93 2.41 -23.70
C PRO A 498 6.51 2.23 -22.24
N PHE A 499 5.26 2.51 -21.87
CA PHE A 499 4.76 2.24 -20.51
C PHE A 499 4.67 0.74 -20.22
N ALA A 500 4.18 -0.06 -21.16
CA ALA A 500 4.14 -1.52 -21.05
C ALA A 500 5.56 -2.12 -20.93
N LEU A 501 6.56 -1.55 -21.64
CA LEU A 501 7.97 -1.94 -21.50
C LEU A 501 8.50 -1.65 -20.08
N ILE A 502 8.14 -0.50 -19.50
CA ILE A 502 8.48 -0.19 -18.10
C ILE A 502 7.83 -1.22 -17.15
N CYS A 503 6.55 -1.52 -17.33
CA CYS A 503 5.88 -2.54 -16.52
C CYS A 503 6.55 -3.91 -16.66
N ALA A 504 6.93 -4.30 -17.88
CA ALA A 504 7.65 -5.56 -18.14
C ALA A 504 9.05 -5.56 -17.50
N LEU A 505 9.77 -4.43 -17.51
CA LEU A 505 11.06 -4.27 -16.84
C LEU A 505 10.91 -4.45 -15.32
N ILE A 506 9.91 -3.81 -14.70
CA ILE A 506 9.63 -3.93 -13.27
C ILE A 506 9.30 -5.39 -12.91
N ALA A 507 8.39 -6.03 -13.63
CA ALA A 507 8.01 -7.43 -13.39
C ALA A 507 9.18 -8.40 -13.61
N GLY A 508 9.99 -8.18 -14.66
CA GLY A 508 11.17 -9.00 -14.95
C GLY A 508 12.25 -8.84 -13.88
N SER A 509 12.51 -7.61 -13.42
CA SER A 509 13.47 -7.36 -12.35
C SER A 509 13.05 -8.02 -11.03
N GLU A 510 11.77 -7.98 -10.71
CA GLU A 510 11.20 -8.64 -9.54
C GLU A 510 11.38 -10.16 -9.61
N ALA A 511 11.05 -10.77 -10.75
CA ALA A 511 11.21 -12.21 -10.96
C ALA A 511 12.66 -12.67 -10.78
N VAL A 512 13.62 -11.88 -11.28
CA VAL A 512 15.06 -12.17 -11.13
C VAL A 512 15.49 -12.03 -9.68
N LEU A 513 15.13 -10.95 -9.01
CA LEU A 513 15.53 -10.68 -7.62
C LEU A 513 14.96 -11.70 -6.62
N ARG A 514 13.80 -12.27 -6.92
CA ARG A 514 13.08 -13.20 -6.03
C ARG A 514 13.18 -14.65 -6.46
N ARG A 515 14.03 -14.95 -7.44
CA ARG A 515 14.19 -16.31 -7.97
C ARG A 515 14.53 -17.34 -6.89
N ASP A 516 15.41 -16.97 -5.95
CA ASP A 516 15.97 -17.91 -4.97
C ASP A 516 14.92 -18.41 -3.97
N VAL A 517 13.87 -17.65 -3.68
CA VAL A 517 12.81 -18.07 -2.76
C VAL A 517 12.03 -19.28 -3.28
N PHE A 518 11.96 -19.45 -4.61
CA PHE A 518 11.31 -20.62 -5.24
C PHE A 518 12.04 -21.94 -4.98
N HIS A 519 13.31 -21.86 -4.63
CA HIS A 519 14.14 -23.03 -4.31
C HIS A 519 14.23 -23.34 -2.82
N SER A 520 13.48 -22.59 -1.97
CA SER A 520 13.43 -22.84 -0.54
C SER A 520 12.75 -24.16 -0.21
N ALA A 521 13.31 -24.91 0.73
CA ALA A 521 12.68 -26.12 1.28
C ALA A 521 11.48 -25.82 2.20
N PHE A 522 11.27 -24.54 2.54
CA PHE A 522 10.25 -24.06 3.48
C PHE A 522 9.10 -23.31 2.79
N ASN A 523 9.11 -23.24 1.46
CA ASN A 523 8.00 -22.63 0.72
C ASN A 523 6.81 -23.60 0.61
N PHE A 524 5.65 -23.08 0.19
CA PHE A 524 4.43 -23.87 0.03
C PHE A 524 4.63 -25.09 -0.87
N PHE A 525 5.32 -24.94 -1.98
CA PHE A 525 5.50 -26.01 -2.97
C PHE A 525 6.31 -27.16 -2.40
N SER A 526 7.37 -26.86 -1.65
CA SER A 526 8.21 -27.84 -0.99
C SER A 526 7.52 -28.52 0.19
N LEU A 527 6.67 -27.80 0.94
CA LEU A 527 5.91 -28.35 2.06
C LEU A 527 4.72 -29.20 1.59
N ALA A 528 4.06 -28.82 0.51
CA ALA A 528 2.93 -29.56 -0.05
C ALA A 528 3.35 -30.85 -0.78
N GLY A 529 4.61 -30.97 -1.23
CA GLY A 529 5.17 -32.16 -1.89
C GLY A 529 5.67 -33.24 -0.93
N LYS A 530 5.68 -32.97 0.38
CA LYS A 530 6.08 -33.89 1.47
C LYS A 530 4.87 -34.54 2.12
#